data_69940a03f86e91f964c9d13bd12313f6
#
_entry.id   69940a03f86e91f964c9d13bd12313f6
#
_cell.length_a   1.000
_cell.length_b   1.000
_cell.length_c   1.000
_cell.angle_alpha   90.00
_cell.angle_beta   90.00
_cell.angle_gamma   90.00
#
_symmetry.space_group_name_H-M   'P 1'
#
loop_
_entity.id
_entity.type
_entity.pdbx_description
1 polymer ?
#
loop_
_entity_poly.entity_id
_entity_poly.type
_entity_poly.pdbx_seq_one_letter_code
_entity_poly.pdbx_strand_id
1 'polypeptide(L)'
;NIHNETREYNFSIRQTLLDEARDLKYVVKNYHNRAYNNPELLIFHLQNSLHKLAAKIQLEGGARIEGVALIKSEQLLGTKLDSITNIKKGIIFTKEKGGKVGEVLVSLETYNELQNYLSNNPKFKINRQAYYEDIKQSALISNENSEASHGLRWNFAKRRMFEYAKANYSYDDCLQQVSYEMKHNRASITKHYLV
;
A
#
# COMPACT_ATOMS: atom_id res chain seq x y z
N ASN A 1 -29.99 16.79 34.67
CA ASN A 1 -29.87 17.40 33.33
C ASN A 1 -28.39 17.45 32.93
N ILE A 2 -27.95 16.45 32.16
CA ILE A 2 -26.60 16.43 31.57
C ILE A 2 -26.74 17.15 30.25
N HIS A 3 -26.18 18.36 30.12
CA HIS A 3 -26.06 19.06 28.87
C HIS A 3 -25.11 18.30 27.96
N ASN A 4 -25.65 17.69 26.90
CA ASN A 4 -24.90 17.22 25.76
C ASN A 4 -24.47 18.48 24.94
N GLU A 5 -23.31 19.04 25.27
CA GLU A 5 -22.65 19.98 24.38
C GLU A 5 -22.03 19.17 23.22
N THR A 6 -22.71 19.19 22.09
CA THR A 6 -22.10 18.80 20.82
C THR A 6 -20.98 19.78 20.52
N ARG A 7 -19.75 19.39 20.76
CA ARG A 7 -18.57 20.16 20.33
C ARG A 7 -18.55 20.16 18.80
N GLU A 8 -18.94 21.25 18.19
CA GLU A 8 -18.70 21.46 16.76
C GLU A 8 -17.20 21.46 16.52
N TYR A 9 -16.75 20.50 15.74
CA TYR A 9 -15.35 20.35 15.37
C TYR A 9 -15.02 21.44 14.32
N ASN A 10 -14.31 22.50 14.74
CA ASN A 10 -13.94 23.58 13.84
C ASN A 10 -12.77 23.17 12.93
N PHE A 11 -13.07 22.63 11.75
CA PHE A 11 -12.08 22.23 10.76
C PHE A 11 -11.25 23.39 10.20
N SER A 12 -11.71 24.64 10.31
CA SER A 12 -10.98 25.81 9.83
C SER A 12 -9.73 26.08 10.67
N ILE A 13 -9.82 25.93 12.00
CA ILE A 13 -8.66 26.07 12.91
C ILE A 13 -7.56 25.07 12.56
N ARG A 14 -7.94 23.82 12.26
CA ARG A 14 -6.98 22.80 11.86
C ARG A 14 -6.26 23.15 10.57
N GLN A 15 -6.98 23.70 9.59
CA GLN A 15 -6.38 24.12 8.33
C GLN A 15 -5.41 25.29 8.54
N THR A 16 -5.80 26.29 9.32
CA THR A 16 -4.96 27.44 9.67
C THR A 16 -3.66 26.98 10.35
N LEU A 17 -3.75 26.13 11.38
CA LEU A 17 -2.59 25.60 12.08
C LEU A 17 -1.65 24.77 11.16
N LEU A 18 -2.21 24.04 10.20
CA LEU A 18 -1.42 23.30 9.22
C LEU A 18 -0.71 24.23 8.23
N ASP A 19 -1.35 25.32 7.84
CA ASP A 19 -0.78 26.31 6.92
C ASP A 19 0.30 27.12 7.64
N GLU A 20 0.07 27.56 8.86
CA GLU A 20 1.06 28.23 9.72
C GLU A 20 2.28 27.31 9.98
N ALA A 21 2.06 26.02 10.27
CA ALA A 21 3.15 25.06 10.46
C ALA A 21 3.97 24.85 9.18
N ARG A 22 3.35 24.93 8.00
CA ARG A 22 4.04 24.88 6.70
C ARG A 22 4.86 26.13 6.44
N ASP A 23 4.32 27.31 6.76
CA ASP A 23 4.99 28.61 6.58
C ASP A 23 6.19 28.75 7.51
N LEU A 24 6.07 28.25 8.73
CA LEU A 24 7.17 28.20 9.70
C LEU A 24 8.20 27.10 9.41
N LYS A 25 8.02 26.31 8.35
CA LYS A 25 8.90 25.18 7.97
C LYS A 25 9.12 24.13 9.08
N TYR A 26 8.28 24.10 10.10
CA TYR A 26 8.35 23.09 11.15
C TYR A 26 7.84 21.71 10.69
N VAL A 27 7.05 21.66 9.63
CA VAL A 27 6.77 20.40 8.95
C VAL A 27 7.98 20.05 8.11
N VAL A 28 8.88 19.29 8.68
CA VAL A 28 10.05 18.78 7.97
C VAL A 28 9.52 18.01 6.77
N LYS A 29 9.77 18.53 5.57
CA LYS A 29 9.53 17.79 4.32
C LYS A 29 10.58 16.70 4.20
N ASN A 30 10.53 15.68 5.06
CA ASN A 30 11.32 14.47 4.89
C ASN A 30 10.72 13.64 3.75
N TYR A 31 10.75 14.21 2.54
CA TYR A 31 10.47 13.50 1.31
C TYR A 31 11.77 12.80 0.88
N HIS A 32 12.16 11.79 1.63
CA HIS A 32 13.20 10.87 1.17
C HIS A 32 12.54 9.69 0.47
N ASN A 33 13.26 9.13 -0.47
CA ASN A 33 12.85 7.90 -1.14
C ASN A 33 12.74 6.75 -0.11
N ARG A 34 11.54 6.22 0.03
CA ARG A 34 11.24 5.12 0.95
C ARG A 34 11.11 3.76 0.27
N ALA A 35 11.28 3.71 -1.05
CA ALA A 35 11.28 2.44 -1.76
C ALA A 35 12.51 1.63 -1.38
N TYR A 36 12.35 0.34 -1.18
CA TYR A 36 13.46 -0.59 -1.03
C TYR A 36 14.21 -0.73 -2.35
N ASN A 37 15.54 -0.84 -2.32
CA ASN A 37 16.34 -1.05 -3.52
C ASN A 37 16.12 -2.44 -4.08
N ASN A 38 15.99 -3.44 -3.21
CA ASN A 38 15.71 -4.83 -3.58
C ASN A 38 14.57 -5.42 -2.74
N PRO A 39 13.30 -5.07 -3.06
CA PRO A 39 12.15 -5.53 -2.28
C PRO A 39 11.95 -7.05 -2.34
N GLU A 40 12.38 -7.73 -3.39
CA GLU A 40 12.33 -9.18 -3.53
C GLU A 40 13.28 -9.85 -2.53
N LEU A 41 14.50 -9.35 -2.37
CA LEU A 41 15.47 -9.83 -1.39
C LEU A 41 14.97 -9.59 0.04
N LEU A 42 14.37 -8.42 0.30
CA LEU A 42 13.71 -8.14 1.58
C LEU A 42 12.64 -9.20 1.89
N ILE A 43 11.76 -9.49 0.92
CA ILE A 43 10.69 -10.50 1.10
C ILE A 43 11.27 -11.89 1.31
N PHE A 44 12.35 -12.23 0.61
CA PHE A 44 13.03 -13.51 0.75
C PHE A 44 13.51 -13.74 2.20
N HIS A 45 14.04 -12.72 2.84
CA HIS A 45 14.58 -12.79 4.21
C HIS A 45 13.53 -12.71 5.33
N LEU A 46 12.26 -12.38 5.03
CA LEU A 46 11.21 -12.49 6.03
C LEU A 46 11.12 -13.91 6.58
N GLN A 47 10.97 -14.05 7.90
CA GLN A 47 10.99 -15.36 8.55
C GLN A 47 9.64 -16.05 8.53
N ASN A 48 8.56 -15.29 8.58
CA ASN A 48 7.19 -15.82 8.61
C ASN A 48 6.59 -15.87 7.21
N SER A 49 6.09 -17.04 6.79
CA SER A 49 5.47 -17.24 5.47
C SER A 49 4.25 -16.33 5.22
N LEU A 50 3.44 -16.07 6.26
CA LEU A 50 2.31 -15.14 6.12
C LEU A 50 2.77 -13.71 5.96
N HIS A 51 3.91 -13.33 6.55
CA HIS A 51 4.52 -12.03 6.33
C HIS A 51 5.05 -11.90 4.90
N LYS A 52 5.66 -12.97 4.35
CA LYS A 52 6.07 -13.01 2.93
C LYS A 52 4.87 -12.79 2.01
N LEU A 53 3.78 -13.51 2.24
CA LEU A 53 2.57 -13.36 1.44
C LEU A 53 1.96 -11.96 1.57
N ALA A 54 1.91 -11.39 2.79
CA ALA A 54 1.46 -10.01 3.00
C ALA A 54 2.33 -9.00 2.24
N ALA A 55 3.64 -9.18 2.28
CA ALA A 55 4.60 -8.32 1.59
C ALA A 55 4.47 -8.42 0.06
N LYS A 56 4.29 -9.63 -0.50
CA LYS A 56 3.99 -9.84 -1.92
C LYS A 56 2.72 -9.07 -2.33
N ILE A 57 1.62 -9.19 -1.56
CA ILE A 57 0.37 -8.47 -1.85
C ILE A 57 0.58 -6.94 -1.83
N GLN A 58 1.39 -6.43 -0.89
CA GLN A 58 1.68 -5.00 -0.81
C GLN A 58 2.59 -4.52 -1.94
N LEU A 59 3.62 -5.30 -2.29
CA LEU A 59 4.54 -4.98 -3.38
C LEU A 59 3.85 -5.03 -4.74
N GLU A 60 3.03 -6.04 -4.98
CA GLU A 60 2.39 -6.28 -6.27
C GLU A 60 1.14 -5.43 -6.49
N GLY A 61 0.32 -5.26 -5.44
CA GLY A 61 -1.00 -4.61 -5.52
C GLY A 61 -1.06 -3.23 -4.88
N GLY A 62 0.00 -2.76 -4.24
CA GLY A 62 0.04 -1.44 -3.60
C GLY A 62 -0.91 -1.29 -2.40
N ALA A 63 -1.42 -2.38 -1.82
CA ALA A 63 -2.33 -2.34 -0.69
C ALA A 63 -1.68 -1.81 0.59
N ARG A 64 -2.45 -1.13 1.44
CA ARG A 64 -2.02 -0.85 2.82
C ARG A 64 -2.12 -2.11 3.67
N ILE A 65 -1.31 -2.18 4.74
CA ILE A 65 -1.33 -3.34 5.63
C ILE A 65 -2.72 -3.57 6.27
N GLU A 66 -3.48 -2.51 6.50
CA GLU A 66 -4.86 -2.63 7.01
C GLU A 66 -5.78 -3.36 6.03
N GLY A 67 -5.56 -3.19 4.73
CA GLY A 67 -6.33 -3.88 3.68
C GLY A 67 -5.89 -5.32 3.47
N VAL A 68 -4.68 -5.67 3.91
CA VAL A 68 -4.11 -7.03 3.78
C VAL A 68 -4.40 -7.87 5.02
N ALA A 69 -4.34 -7.27 6.20
CA ALA A 69 -4.25 -7.97 7.49
C ALA A 69 -5.47 -8.81 7.89
N LEU A 70 -6.59 -8.71 7.18
CA LEU A 70 -7.84 -9.42 7.51
C LEU A 70 -8.62 -9.86 6.26
N ILE A 71 -7.93 -10.16 5.17
CA ILE A 71 -8.58 -10.63 3.94
C ILE A 71 -9.31 -11.95 4.22
N LYS A 72 -10.49 -12.08 3.64
CA LYS A 72 -11.32 -13.28 3.67
C LYS A 72 -11.53 -13.82 2.26
N SER A 73 -12.02 -15.06 2.14
CA SER A 73 -12.22 -15.74 0.86
C SER A 73 -13.19 -15.01 -0.07
N GLU A 74 -14.25 -14.39 0.47
CA GLU A 74 -15.20 -13.60 -0.34
C GLU A 74 -14.60 -12.32 -0.97
N GLN A 75 -13.39 -11.95 -0.58
CA GLN A 75 -12.65 -10.83 -1.17
C GLN A 75 -11.78 -11.23 -2.36
N LEU A 76 -11.67 -12.53 -2.65
CA LEU A 76 -11.02 -13.05 -3.84
C LEU A 76 -12.00 -13.03 -5.01
N LEU A 77 -11.83 -12.08 -5.94
CA LEU A 77 -12.78 -11.83 -7.02
C LEU A 77 -12.45 -12.56 -8.33
N GLY A 78 -11.53 -13.52 -8.28
CA GLY A 78 -11.09 -14.25 -9.47
C GLY A 78 -9.93 -13.57 -10.18
N THR A 79 -9.87 -13.66 -11.48
CA THR A 79 -8.73 -13.20 -12.28
C THR A 79 -9.18 -12.31 -13.43
N LYS A 80 -8.33 -11.35 -13.82
CA LYS A 80 -8.51 -10.54 -15.03
C LYS A 80 -7.17 -10.30 -15.74
N LEU A 81 -7.23 -9.88 -16.98
CA LEU A 81 -6.09 -9.38 -17.71
C LEU A 81 -5.81 -7.94 -17.24
N ASP A 82 -4.59 -7.66 -16.83
CA ASP A 82 -4.14 -6.28 -16.57
C ASP A 82 -3.94 -5.59 -17.93
N SER A 83 -4.75 -4.58 -18.22
CA SER A 83 -4.75 -3.87 -19.51
C SER A 83 -3.43 -3.15 -19.81
N ILE A 84 -2.59 -2.91 -18.82
CA ILE A 84 -1.33 -2.19 -18.97
C ILE A 84 -0.17 -3.14 -19.31
N THR A 85 -0.09 -4.26 -18.59
CA THR A 85 1.01 -5.23 -18.78
C THR A 85 0.63 -6.39 -19.68
N ASN A 86 -0.64 -6.53 -20.02
CA ASN A 86 -1.21 -7.67 -20.74
C ASN A 86 -0.95 -9.03 -20.04
N ILE A 87 -0.81 -9.01 -18.71
CA ILE A 87 -0.57 -10.19 -17.89
C ILE A 87 -1.84 -10.52 -17.09
N LYS A 88 -2.20 -11.80 -17.01
CA LYS A 88 -3.31 -12.25 -16.17
C LYS A 88 -2.95 -12.12 -14.70
N LYS A 89 -3.81 -11.46 -13.92
CA LYS A 89 -3.64 -11.15 -12.50
C LYS A 89 -4.81 -11.67 -11.68
N GLY A 90 -4.55 -11.99 -10.42
CA GLY A 90 -5.58 -12.23 -9.41
C GLY A 90 -6.11 -10.91 -8.87
N ILE A 91 -7.41 -10.87 -8.56
CA ILE A 91 -8.10 -9.69 -8.05
C ILE A 91 -8.43 -9.90 -6.58
N ILE A 92 -7.97 -9.01 -5.72
CA ILE A 92 -8.30 -8.99 -4.29
C ILE A 92 -9.02 -7.68 -3.98
N PHE A 93 -10.21 -7.75 -3.39
CA PHE A 93 -10.93 -6.58 -2.89
C PHE A 93 -10.43 -6.22 -1.49
N THR A 94 -9.90 -5.02 -1.32
CA THR A 94 -9.35 -4.58 -0.04
C THR A 94 -10.16 -3.46 0.58
N LYS A 95 -10.23 -3.46 1.92
CA LYS A 95 -10.81 -2.37 2.74
C LYS A 95 -9.70 -1.77 3.58
N GLU A 96 -9.39 -0.50 3.37
CA GLU A 96 -8.26 0.19 3.97
C GLU A 96 -8.71 1.30 4.92
N LYS A 97 -7.74 1.89 5.65
CA LYS A 97 -7.98 3.00 6.56
C LYS A 97 -8.73 4.16 5.88
N GLY A 98 -9.68 4.74 6.61
CA GLY A 98 -10.51 5.85 6.11
C GLY A 98 -11.64 5.41 5.18
N GLY A 99 -12.08 4.15 5.27
CA GLY A 99 -13.19 3.62 4.47
C GLY A 99 -12.84 3.42 2.98
N LYS A 100 -11.56 3.49 2.63
CA LYS A 100 -11.12 3.30 1.25
C LYS A 100 -11.23 1.84 0.85
N VAL A 101 -11.94 1.58 -0.23
CA VAL A 101 -12.14 0.24 -0.77
C VAL A 101 -11.73 0.18 -2.23
N GLY A 102 -11.40 -1.00 -2.71
CA GLY A 102 -11.11 -1.22 -4.12
C GLY A 102 -10.31 -2.48 -4.38
N GLU A 103 -10.18 -2.79 -5.65
CA GLU A 103 -9.40 -3.93 -6.12
C GLU A 103 -7.90 -3.64 -6.06
N VAL A 104 -7.13 -4.67 -5.78
CA VAL A 104 -5.69 -4.72 -6.03
C VAL A 104 -5.39 -5.92 -6.91
N LEU A 105 -4.43 -5.76 -7.82
CA LEU A 105 -4.02 -6.80 -8.74
C LEU A 105 -2.69 -7.40 -8.27
N VAL A 106 -2.67 -8.71 -8.13
CA VAL A 106 -1.47 -9.46 -7.73
C VAL A 106 -1.15 -10.54 -8.78
N SER A 107 0.05 -11.09 -8.75
CA SER A 107 0.40 -12.23 -9.58
C SER A 107 -0.52 -13.43 -9.32
N LEU A 108 -0.66 -14.31 -10.29
CA LEU A 108 -1.43 -15.55 -10.08
C LEU A 108 -0.81 -16.42 -8.99
N GLU A 109 0.52 -16.38 -8.85
CA GLU A 109 1.21 -17.10 -7.78
C GLU A 109 0.76 -16.60 -6.40
N THR A 110 0.85 -15.29 -6.16
CA THR A 110 0.43 -14.66 -4.90
C THR A 110 -1.07 -14.86 -4.63
N TYR A 111 -1.90 -14.77 -5.67
CA TYR A 111 -3.32 -15.01 -5.55
C TYR A 111 -3.64 -16.44 -5.14
N ASN A 112 -3.02 -17.42 -5.80
CA ASN A 112 -3.23 -18.85 -5.51
C ASN A 112 -2.69 -19.22 -4.11
N GLU A 113 -1.56 -18.67 -3.71
CA GLU A 113 -1.01 -18.84 -2.35
C GLU A 113 -2.00 -18.34 -1.28
N LEU A 114 -2.58 -17.16 -1.49
CA LEU A 114 -3.61 -16.60 -0.60
C LEU A 114 -4.90 -17.45 -0.62
N GLN A 115 -5.36 -17.89 -1.79
CA GLN A 115 -6.54 -18.74 -1.94
C GLN A 115 -6.36 -20.09 -1.21
N ASN A 116 -5.21 -20.73 -1.38
CA ASN A 116 -4.88 -21.97 -0.70
C ASN A 116 -4.84 -21.80 0.83
N TYR A 117 -4.29 -20.69 1.31
CA TYR A 117 -4.33 -20.39 2.73
C TYR A 117 -5.76 -20.23 3.24
N LEU A 118 -6.60 -19.48 2.52
CA LEU A 118 -7.98 -19.18 2.91
C LEU A 118 -8.93 -20.38 2.76
N SER A 119 -8.57 -21.43 2.01
CA SER A 119 -9.36 -22.66 1.95
C SER A 119 -9.41 -23.41 3.30
N ASN A 120 -8.39 -23.21 4.13
CA ASN A 120 -8.25 -23.84 5.45
C ASN A 120 -8.35 -22.86 6.63
N ASN A 121 -8.50 -21.56 6.34
CA ASN A 121 -8.52 -20.52 7.35
C ASN A 121 -9.63 -19.50 7.05
N PRO A 122 -10.44 -19.08 8.03
CA PRO A 122 -11.58 -18.19 7.79
C PRO A 122 -11.15 -16.77 7.36
N LYS A 123 -9.90 -16.40 7.61
CA LYS A 123 -9.30 -15.10 7.24
C LYS A 123 -7.78 -15.13 7.26
N PHE A 124 -7.18 -14.31 6.43
CA PHE A 124 -5.73 -14.04 6.42
C PHE A 124 -5.39 -13.07 7.55
N LYS A 125 -4.99 -13.61 8.71
CA LYS A 125 -4.75 -12.82 9.93
C LYS A 125 -3.27 -12.54 10.11
N ILE A 126 -2.88 -11.27 10.03
CA ILE A 126 -1.52 -10.78 10.26
C ILE A 126 -1.46 -9.99 11.58
N ASN A 127 -0.52 -10.35 12.45
CA ASN A 127 -0.12 -9.49 13.56
C ASN A 127 0.78 -8.38 13.00
N ARG A 128 0.27 -7.16 12.99
CA ARG A 128 0.96 -6.01 12.37
C ARG A 128 2.25 -5.62 13.07
N GLN A 129 2.33 -5.79 14.38
CA GLN A 129 3.56 -5.50 15.12
C GLN A 129 4.63 -6.54 14.81
N ALA A 130 4.28 -7.82 14.84
CA ALA A 130 5.21 -8.89 14.47
C ALA A 130 5.69 -8.77 13.01
N TYR A 131 4.79 -8.37 12.11
CA TYR A 131 5.14 -8.10 10.71
C TYR A 131 6.11 -6.91 10.58
N TYR A 132 5.89 -5.84 11.33
CA TYR A 132 6.80 -4.70 11.35
C TYR A 132 8.21 -5.11 11.82
N GLU A 133 8.30 -5.89 12.89
CA GLU A 133 9.60 -6.35 13.41
C GLU A 133 10.31 -7.30 12.43
N ASP A 134 9.56 -8.20 11.77
CA ASP A 134 10.11 -9.11 10.75
C ASP A 134 10.65 -8.33 9.54
N ILE A 135 9.92 -7.32 9.05
CA ILE A 135 10.42 -6.41 7.99
C ILE A 135 11.69 -5.69 8.45
N LYS A 136 11.73 -5.19 9.67
CA LYS A 136 12.88 -4.47 10.20
C LYS A 136 14.12 -5.37 10.24
N GLN A 137 13.99 -6.61 10.71
CA GLN A 137 15.09 -7.57 10.72
C GLN A 137 15.51 -7.96 9.29
N SER A 138 14.54 -8.20 8.42
CA SER A 138 14.80 -8.50 7.02
C SER A 138 15.53 -7.35 6.30
N ALA A 139 15.16 -6.10 6.57
CA ALA A 139 15.85 -4.94 6.02
C ALA A 139 17.33 -4.88 6.45
N LEU A 140 17.61 -5.15 7.73
CA LEU A 140 18.99 -5.23 8.23
C LEU A 140 19.80 -6.31 7.49
N ILE A 141 19.24 -7.51 7.32
CA ILE A 141 19.90 -8.63 6.60
C ILE A 141 20.15 -8.27 5.14
N SER A 142 19.21 -7.54 4.52
CA SER A 142 19.29 -7.11 3.12
C SER A 142 20.11 -5.85 2.90
N ASN A 143 20.72 -5.28 3.95
CA ASN A 143 21.44 -4.00 3.92
C ASN A 143 20.57 -2.85 3.37
N GLU A 144 19.31 -2.80 3.80
CA GLU A 144 18.33 -1.80 3.44
C GLU A 144 17.95 -0.94 4.65
N ASN A 145 17.54 0.30 4.41
CA ASN A 145 16.88 1.09 5.44
C ASN A 145 15.50 0.53 5.74
N SER A 146 15.12 0.46 7.01
CA SER A 146 13.79 0.00 7.39
C SER A 146 12.73 1.09 7.16
N GLU A 147 11.96 0.94 6.07
CA GLU A 147 10.85 1.81 5.70
C GLU A 147 9.49 1.17 6.03
N ALA A 148 9.50 0.15 6.88
CA ALA A 148 8.36 -0.69 7.22
C ALA A 148 7.63 -1.23 5.96
N SER A 149 6.43 -1.73 6.10
CA SER A 149 5.65 -2.20 4.94
C SER A 149 5.25 -1.10 3.97
N HIS A 150 5.39 0.17 4.38
CA HIS A 150 5.07 1.30 3.51
C HIS A 150 6.08 1.46 2.37
N GLY A 151 7.34 1.05 2.57
CA GLY A 151 8.35 1.02 1.52
C GLY A 151 7.94 0.17 0.32
N LEU A 152 7.34 -1.00 0.56
CA LEU A 152 6.82 -1.87 -0.51
C LEU A 152 5.76 -1.18 -1.38
N ARG A 153 4.97 -0.30 -0.78
CA ARG A 153 3.97 0.49 -1.49
C ARG A 153 4.61 1.59 -2.35
N TRP A 154 5.78 2.10 -1.94
CA TRP A 154 6.58 2.99 -2.78
C TRP A 154 7.13 2.25 -3.99
N ASN A 155 7.64 1.03 -3.80
CA ASN A 155 8.07 0.17 -4.91
C ASN A 155 6.93 -0.08 -5.91
N PHE A 156 5.72 -0.39 -5.42
CA PHE A 156 4.54 -0.51 -6.26
C PHE A 156 4.30 0.75 -7.10
N ALA A 157 4.26 1.91 -6.47
CA ALA A 157 3.97 3.17 -7.16
C ALA A 157 4.99 3.46 -8.27
N LYS A 158 6.29 3.31 -7.98
CA LYS A 158 7.37 3.51 -8.95
C LYS A 158 7.27 2.53 -10.13
N ARG A 159 7.04 1.25 -9.83
CA ARG A 159 6.87 0.24 -10.89
C ARG A 159 5.66 0.55 -11.76
N ARG A 160 4.49 0.86 -11.17
CA ARG A 160 3.28 1.16 -11.95
C ARG A 160 3.42 2.42 -12.81
N MET A 161 4.06 3.47 -12.30
CA MET A 161 4.39 4.65 -13.10
C MET A 161 5.17 4.27 -14.36
N PHE A 162 6.18 3.41 -14.22
CA PHE A 162 6.99 2.94 -15.34
C PHE A 162 6.20 2.07 -16.32
N GLU A 163 5.31 1.19 -15.82
CA GLU A 163 4.44 0.35 -16.65
C GLU A 163 3.48 1.19 -17.49
N TYR A 164 2.83 2.21 -16.89
CA TYR A 164 1.96 3.15 -17.59
C TYR A 164 2.74 3.98 -18.62
N ALA A 165 3.92 4.47 -18.27
CA ALA A 165 4.76 5.22 -19.20
C ALA A 165 5.18 4.36 -20.41
N LYS A 166 5.50 3.08 -20.21
CA LYS A 166 5.76 2.12 -21.32
C LYS A 166 4.53 1.87 -22.21
N ALA A 167 3.34 2.00 -21.64
CA ALA A 167 2.09 1.92 -22.40
C ALA A 167 1.68 3.25 -23.05
N ASN A 168 2.61 4.21 -23.15
CA ASN A 168 2.47 5.53 -23.79
C ASN A 168 1.45 6.46 -23.10
N TYR A 169 1.21 6.30 -21.81
CA TYR A 169 0.44 7.27 -21.04
C TYR A 169 1.29 8.54 -20.79
N SER A 170 0.65 9.71 -20.77
CA SER A 170 1.31 10.94 -20.37
C SER A 170 1.70 10.88 -18.88
N TYR A 171 2.65 11.72 -18.46
CA TYR A 171 3.08 11.77 -17.05
C TYR A 171 1.93 12.04 -16.09
N ASP A 172 1.03 12.96 -16.43
CA ASP A 172 -0.11 13.31 -15.60
C ASP A 172 -1.15 12.17 -15.55
N ASP A 173 -1.38 11.47 -16.66
CA ASP A 173 -2.22 10.28 -16.70
C ASP A 173 -1.61 9.15 -15.85
N CYS A 174 -0.32 8.91 -15.95
CA CYS A 174 0.37 7.94 -15.09
C CYS A 174 0.15 8.24 -13.61
N LEU A 175 0.36 9.51 -13.19
CA LEU A 175 0.12 9.94 -11.82
C LEU A 175 -1.32 9.69 -11.38
N GLN A 176 -2.29 10.00 -12.24
CA GLN A 176 -3.70 9.85 -11.94
C GLN A 176 -4.09 8.37 -11.81
N GLN A 177 -3.66 7.52 -12.74
CA GLN A 177 -3.97 6.08 -12.73
C GLN A 177 -3.35 5.39 -11.51
N VAL A 178 -2.06 5.62 -11.24
CA VAL A 178 -1.41 5.07 -10.05
C VAL A 178 -2.07 5.58 -8.76
N SER A 179 -2.51 6.84 -8.74
CA SER A 179 -3.28 7.40 -7.63
C SER A 179 -4.57 6.60 -7.38
N TYR A 180 -5.31 6.27 -8.43
CA TYR A 180 -6.53 5.47 -8.32
C TYR A 180 -6.25 4.05 -7.82
N GLU A 181 -5.26 3.36 -8.39
CA GLU A 181 -4.87 2.02 -7.94
C GLU A 181 -4.44 2.01 -6.46
N MET A 182 -3.78 3.06 -6.00
CA MET A 182 -3.40 3.24 -4.60
C MET A 182 -4.54 3.76 -3.72
N LYS A 183 -5.75 3.92 -4.27
CA LYS A 183 -6.95 4.43 -3.58
C LYS A 183 -6.73 5.83 -2.99
N HIS A 184 -6.00 6.67 -3.74
CA HIS A 184 -5.86 8.09 -3.50
C HIS A 184 -6.78 8.85 -4.45
N ASN A 185 -7.42 9.92 -3.96
CA ASN A 185 -8.32 10.73 -4.78
C ASN A 185 -7.60 11.89 -5.50
N ARG A 186 -6.28 12.01 -5.34
CA ARG A 186 -5.50 13.13 -5.86
C ARG A 186 -4.18 12.65 -6.46
N ALA A 187 -3.95 12.94 -7.73
CA ALA A 187 -2.69 12.64 -8.41
C ALA A 187 -1.46 13.24 -7.69
N SER A 188 -1.62 14.42 -7.07
CA SER A 188 -0.56 15.07 -6.30
C SER A 188 0.02 14.20 -5.17
N ILE A 189 -0.77 13.27 -4.62
CA ILE A 189 -0.28 12.34 -3.58
C ILE A 189 0.71 11.34 -4.18
N THR A 190 0.50 10.94 -5.43
CA THR A 190 1.40 9.99 -6.11
C THR A 190 2.80 10.58 -6.32
N LYS A 191 2.92 11.91 -6.49
CA LYS A 191 4.22 12.58 -6.60
C LYS A 191 5.14 12.31 -5.41
N HIS A 192 4.59 12.13 -4.21
CA HIS A 192 5.38 11.81 -3.01
C HIS A 192 6.08 10.47 -3.10
N TYR A 193 5.57 9.54 -3.89
CA TYR A 193 6.14 8.20 -4.07
C TYR A 193 7.22 8.14 -5.16
N LEU A 194 7.46 9.25 -5.88
CA LEU A 194 8.39 9.31 -7.01
C LEU A 194 9.72 10.01 -6.70
N VAL A 195 9.88 10.43 -5.47
CA VAL A 195 11.10 11.11 -4.99
C VAL A 195 12.27 10.13 -4.93
#